data_682fa0dcec7a0935d9b4d726426e8bc5
#
_entry.id   682fa0dcec7a0935d9b4d726426e8bc5
#
_cell.length_a   1.000
_cell.length_b   1.000
_cell.length_c   1.000
_cell.angle_alpha   90.00
_cell.angle_beta   90.00
_cell.angle_gamma   90.00
#
_symmetry.space_group_name_H-M   'P 1'
#
loop_
_entity.id
_entity.type
_entity.pdbx_description
1 polymer ?
#
loop_
_entity_poly.entity_id
_entity_poly.type
_entity_poly.pdbx_seq_one_letter_code
_entity_poly.pdbx_strand_id
1 'polypeptide(L)'
;MFSFRKRPNDEPLTHIGTGVNMEHPTKIVPLSIPDSYRKRHMFVFGTTGVGKTRLCENLIEQDINKGYSVVYFDPKGDQQIFTKIFDVARSAGRLDELMLVTPIFPEYSSVVDPMAF
;
A
#
# COMPACT_ATOMS: atom_id res chain seq x y z
N MET A 1 -24.00 -10.02 -16.89
CA MET A 1 -23.26 -11.29 -16.65
C MET A 1 -21.80 -10.94 -16.50
N PHE A 2 -21.22 -11.00 -15.32
CA PHE A 2 -19.81 -10.73 -15.09
C PHE A 2 -19.04 -12.05 -15.24
N SER A 3 -18.28 -12.18 -16.33
CA SER A 3 -17.37 -13.32 -16.53
C SER A 3 -16.04 -13.02 -15.86
N PHE A 4 -15.69 -13.76 -14.83
CA PHE A 4 -14.36 -13.72 -14.25
C PHE A 4 -13.39 -14.48 -15.14
N ARG A 5 -12.49 -13.76 -15.79
CA ARG A 5 -11.41 -14.36 -16.59
C ARG A 5 -10.52 -15.20 -15.69
N LYS A 6 -10.30 -16.48 -16.05
CA LYS A 6 -9.37 -17.37 -15.34
C LYS A 6 -8.01 -16.70 -15.23
N ARG A 7 -7.47 -16.58 -14.01
CA ARG A 7 -6.18 -15.93 -13.76
C ARG A 7 -5.05 -16.77 -14.35
N PRO A 8 -4.02 -16.18 -14.95
CA PRO A 8 -2.75 -16.87 -15.11
C PRO A 8 -2.27 -17.30 -13.72
N ASN A 9 -1.82 -18.54 -13.56
CA ASN A 9 -1.52 -19.14 -12.25
C ASN A 9 -0.37 -18.45 -11.47
N ASP A 10 0.34 -17.48 -12.06
CA ASP A 10 1.56 -16.88 -11.51
C ASP A 10 1.48 -15.35 -11.32
N GLU A 11 0.30 -14.74 -11.46
CA GLU A 11 0.20 -13.29 -11.28
C GLU A 11 0.24 -12.92 -9.80
N PRO A 12 1.13 -11.96 -9.38
CA PRO A 12 1.17 -11.47 -8.01
C PRO A 12 -0.17 -10.90 -7.57
N LEU A 13 -0.55 -11.19 -6.33
CA LEU A 13 -1.80 -10.75 -5.74
C LEU A 13 -1.53 -9.76 -4.60
N THR A 14 -2.38 -8.76 -4.49
CA THR A 14 -2.43 -7.89 -3.32
C THR A 14 -3.63 -8.27 -2.46
N HIS A 15 -3.36 -8.59 -1.20
CA HIS A 15 -4.39 -8.91 -0.23
C HIS A 15 -5.00 -7.60 0.34
N ILE A 16 -6.31 -7.48 0.25
CA ILE A 16 -7.04 -6.28 0.71
C ILE A 16 -7.88 -6.53 1.96
N GLY A 17 -8.08 -7.79 2.34
CA GLY A 17 -8.86 -8.14 3.51
C GLY A 17 -9.44 -9.55 3.44
N THR A 18 -10.43 -9.79 4.27
CA THR A 18 -11.19 -11.05 4.30
C THR A 18 -12.67 -10.79 4.06
N GLY A 19 -13.34 -11.75 3.50
CA GLY A 19 -14.77 -11.70 3.26
C GLY A 19 -15.44 -13.03 3.61
N VAL A 20 -16.76 -13.04 3.53
CA VAL A 20 -17.57 -14.23 3.75
C VAL A 20 -18.10 -14.71 2.40
N ASN A 21 -18.02 -16.00 2.15
CA ASN A 21 -18.61 -16.59 0.97
C ASN A 21 -20.15 -16.55 1.10
N MET A 22 -20.85 -15.92 0.15
CA MET A 22 -22.31 -15.77 0.21
C MET A 22 -23.05 -17.11 0.13
N GLU A 23 -22.47 -18.11 -0.53
CA GLU A 23 -23.04 -19.47 -0.62
C GLU A 23 -22.77 -20.30 0.64
N HIS A 24 -21.68 -19.96 1.35
CA HIS A 24 -21.27 -20.64 2.58
C HIS A 24 -20.89 -19.57 3.63
N PRO A 25 -21.85 -18.96 4.33
CA PRO A 25 -21.63 -17.81 5.22
C PRO A 25 -20.67 -18.06 6.40
N THR A 26 -20.40 -19.32 6.72
CA THR A 26 -19.44 -19.69 7.77
C THR A 26 -17.99 -19.73 7.27
N LYS A 27 -17.76 -19.67 5.96
CA LYS A 27 -16.43 -19.76 5.36
C LYS A 27 -15.86 -18.37 5.12
N ILE A 28 -14.84 -18.02 5.90
CA ILE A 28 -14.02 -16.80 5.67
C ILE A 28 -13.06 -17.09 4.52
N VAL A 29 -13.00 -16.18 3.57
CA VAL A 29 -12.12 -16.28 2.40
C VAL A 29 -11.25 -15.01 2.29
N PRO A 30 -9.98 -15.13 1.88
CA PRO A 30 -9.14 -13.97 1.64
C PRO A 30 -9.65 -13.22 0.39
N LEU A 31 -9.71 -11.89 0.50
CA LEU A 31 -9.99 -11.00 -0.61
C LEU A 31 -8.67 -10.45 -1.14
N SER A 32 -8.37 -10.78 -2.38
CA SER A 32 -7.15 -10.33 -3.05
C SER A 32 -7.47 -9.86 -4.46
N ILE A 33 -6.72 -8.89 -4.92
CA ILE A 33 -6.81 -8.37 -6.29
C ILE A 33 -5.50 -8.64 -7.02
N PRO A 34 -5.54 -8.95 -8.32
CA PRO A 34 -4.33 -9.04 -9.13
C PRO A 34 -3.59 -7.71 -9.19
N ASP A 35 -2.26 -7.73 -9.12
CA ASP A 35 -1.47 -6.51 -9.15
C ASP A 35 -1.62 -5.74 -10.47
N SER A 36 -1.94 -6.42 -11.58
CA SER A 36 -2.26 -5.79 -12.85
C SER A 36 -3.49 -4.86 -12.78
N TYR A 37 -4.45 -5.15 -11.90
CA TYR A 37 -5.61 -4.27 -11.72
C TYR A 37 -5.27 -3.02 -10.93
N ARG A 38 -4.23 -3.06 -10.09
CA ARG A 38 -3.73 -1.91 -9.33
C ARG A 38 -2.97 -0.90 -10.19
N LYS A 39 -2.55 -1.27 -11.40
CA LYS A 39 -2.00 -0.33 -12.39
C LYS A 39 -3.02 0.72 -12.85
N ARG A 40 -4.30 0.49 -12.55
CA ARG A 40 -5.38 1.47 -12.70
C ARG A 40 -5.59 2.21 -11.39
N HIS A 41 -6.34 3.32 -11.46
CA HIS A 41 -6.63 4.09 -10.25
C HIS A 41 -7.53 3.31 -9.29
N MET A 42 -7.23 3.40 -8.00
CA MET A 42 -8.06 2.89 -6.91
C MET A 42 -8.48 4.05 -6.02
N PHE A 43 -9.77 4.16 -5.75
CA PHE A 43 -10.34 5.15 -4.84
C PHE A 43 -10.84 4.47 -3.58
N VAL A 44 -10.48 5.02 -2.42
CA VAL A 44 -10.90 4.52 -1.12
C VAL A 44 -11.69 5.61 -0.41
N PHE A 45 -12.97 5.37 -0.22
CA PHE A 45 -13.89 6.30 0.43
C PHE A 45 -14.34 5.76 1.78
N GLY A 46 -14.55 6.67 2.71
CA GLY A 46 -15.08 6.34 4.02
C GLY A 46 -14.92 7.51 5.00
N THR A 47 -15.70 7.50 6.07
CA THR A 47 -15.62 8.47 7.16
C THR A 47 -14.32 8.28 7.97
N THR A 48 -14.06 9.17 8.91
CA THR A 48 -12.92 9.03 9.84
C THR A 48 -13.08 7.77 10.69
N GLY A 49 -11.99 7.06 10.94
CA GLY A 49 -11.97 5.88 11.82
C GLY A 49 -12.37 4.55 11.18
N VAL A 50 -12.82 4.52 9.92
CA VAL A 50 -13.26 3.27 9.23
C VAL A 50 -12.11 2.40 8.69
N GLY A 51 -10.86 2.76 8.96
CA GLY A 51 -9.71 1.91 8.59
C GLY A 51 -9.05 2.23 7.25
N LYS A 52 -9.32 3.40 6.63
CA LYS A 52 -8.65 3.79 5.37
C LYS A 52 -7.13 3.77 5.47
N THR A 53 -6.58 4.37 6.54
CA THR A 53 -5.14 4.40 6.81
C THR A 53 -4.57 2.99 6.97
N ARG A 54 -5.28 2.11 7.68
CA ARG A 54 -4.86 0.71 7.83
C ARG A 54 -4.83 -0.05 6.50
N LEU A 55 -5.78 0.21 5.62
CA LEU A 55 -5.74 -0.34 4.27
C LEU A 55 -4.51 0.17 3.50
N CYS A 56 -4.23 1.49 3.55
CA CYS A 56 -3.04 2.06 2.92
C CYS A 56 -1.75 1.46 3.47
N GLU A 57 -1.60 1.36 4.79
CA GLU A 57 -0.45 0.70 5.45
C GLU A 57 -0.24 -0.73 4.92
N ASN A 58 -1.32 -1.52 4.86
CA ASN A 58 -1.27 -2.89 4.37
C ASN A 58 -0.85 -2.98 2.90
N LEU A 59 -1.32 -2.06 2.05
CA LEU A 59 -0.94 -2.00 0.65
C LEU A 59 0.54 -1.62 0.49
N ILE A 60 1.01 -0.59 1.21
CA ILE A 60 2.40 -0.13 1.20
C ILE A 60 3.34 -1.24 1.67
N GLU A 61 3.02 -1.92 2.76
CA GLU A 61 3.80 -3.04 3.28
C GLU A 61 3.97 -4.15 2.25
N GLN A 62 2.89 -4.54 1.58
CA GLN A 62 2.95 -5.55 0.53
C GLN A 62 3.77 -5.11 -0.67
N ASP A 63 3.66 -3.85 -1.08
CA ASP A 63 4.39 -3.31 -2.22
C ASP A 63 5.89 -3.24 -1.94
N ILE A 64 6.30 -2.77 -0.76
CA ILE A 64 7.71 -2.76 -0.35
C ILE A 64 8.28 -4.18 -0.35
N ASN A 65 7.56 -5.15 0.25
CA ASN A 65 8.00 -6.54 0.32
C ASN A 65 8.07 -7.24 -1.05
N LYS A 66 7.27 -6.79 -2.02
CA LYS A 66 7.33 -7.26 -3.41
C LYS A 66 8.42 -6.60 -4.24
N GLY A 67 9.14 -5.63 -3.69
CA GLY A 67 10.16 -4.86 -4.42
C GLY A 67 9.61 -3.75 -5.30
N TYR A 68 8.34 -3.36 -5.12
CA TYR A 68 7.75 -2.27 -5.88
C TYR A 68 8.17 -0.90 -5.33
N SER A 69 8.23 0.10 -6.20
CA SER A 69 8.39 1.49 -5.78
C SER A 69 7.08 2.04 -5.25
N VAL A 70 7.17 2.76 -4.13
CA VAL A 70 6.02 3.37 -3.47
C VAL A 70 6.30 4.85 -3.28
N VAL A 71 5.34 5.70 -3.62
CA VAL A 71 5.34 7.11 -3.29
C VAL A 71 4.10 7.39 -2.43
N TYR A 72 4.32 7.85 -1.21
CA TYR A 72 3.25 8.14 -0.27
C TYR A 72 3.24 9.63 0.09
N PHE A 73 2.11 10.28 -0.11
CA PHE A 73 1.89 11.67 0.29
C PHE A 73 0.99 11.72 1.51
N ASP A 74 1.51 12.22 2.60
CA ASP A 74 0.75 12.44 3.83
C ASP A 74 0.68 13.92 4.21
N PRO A 75 -0.43 14.59 3.91
CA PRO A 75 -0.59 16.01 4.25
C PRO A 75 -0.74 16.27 5.75
N LYS A 76 -0.97 15.23 6.56
CA LYS A 76 -1.13 15.33 8.02
C LYS A 76 0.18 15.11 8.77
N GLY A 77 1.15 14.44 8.16
CA GLY A 77 2.42 14.09 8.81
C GLY A 77 2.23 13.06 9.93
N ASP A 78 1.49 11.98 9.66
CA ASP A 78 1.23 10.92 10.65
C ASP A 78 2.51 10.13 10.94
N GLN A 79 3.07 10.34 12.13
CA GLN A 79 4.29 9.68 12.56
C GLN A 79 4.15 8.15 12.63
N GLN A 80 2.95 7.63 12.90
CA GLN A 80 2.74 6.18 13.01
C GLN A 80 2.93 5.51 11.66
N ILE A 81 2.39 6.08 10.59
CA ILE A 81 2.55 5.52 9.25
C ILE A 81 4.00 5.62 8.76
N PHE A 82 4.68 6.74 9.07
CA PHE A 82 6.11 6.88 8.77
C PHE A 82 6.94 5.80 9.47
N THR A 83 6.74 5.60 10.77
CA THR A 83 7.45 4.57 11.55
C THR A 83 7.19 3.17 10.96
N LYS A 84 5.95 2.89 10.58
CA LYS A 84 5.60 1.62 9.94
C LYS A 84 6.33 1.41 8.62
N ILE A 85 6.36 2.44 7.75
CA ILE A 85 7.08 2.37 6.46
C ILE A 85 8.57 2.16 6.68
N PHE A 86 9.16 2.87 7.64
CA PHE A 86 10.57 2.73 8.01
C PHE A 86 10.90 1.30 8.44
N ASP A 87 10.10 0.73 9.36
CA ASP A 87 10.31 -0.63 9.87
C ASP A 87 10.14 -1.69 8.78
N VAL A 88 9.18 -1.51 7.90
CA VAL A 88 8.96 -2.42 6.75
C VAL A 88 10.13 -2.34 5.77
N ALA A 89 10.57 -1.13 5.40
CA ALA A 89 11.73 -0.94 4.52
C ALA A 89 13.00 -1.57 5.11
N ARG A 90 13.22 -1.38 6.42
CA ARG A 90 14.35 -1.99 7.14
C ARG A 90 14.29 -3.52 7.10
N SER A 91 13.11 -4.08 7.37
CA SER A 91 12.90 -5.54 7.40
C SER A 91 13.04 -6.17 6.02
N ALA A 92 12.68 -5.44 4.97
CA ALA A 92 12.84 -5.84 3.58
C ALA A 92 14.27 -5.65 3.04
N GLY A 93 15.19 -5.07 3.83
CA GLY A 93 16.56 -4.76 3.39
C GLY A 93 16.64 -3.62 2.38
N ARG A 94 15.66 -2.71 2.39
CA ARG A 94 15.52 -1.61 1.43
C ARG A 94 15.58 -0.22 2.09
N LEU A 95 16.20 -0.14 3.25
CA LEU A 95 16.26 1.11 4.00
C LEU A 95 17.06 2.20 3.26
N ASP A 96 18.06 1.82 2.50
CA ASP A 96 18.88 2.69 1.67
C ASP A 96 18.13 3.29 0.47
N GLU A 97 17.00 2.67 0.09
CA GLU A 97 16.10 3.19 -0.94
C GLU A 97 15.06 4.19 -0.38
N LEU A 98 14.92 4.31 0.95
CA LEU A 98 13.92 5.15 1.57
C LEU A 98 14.31 6.64 1.47
N MET A 99 13.47 7.42 0.82
CA MET A 99 13.61 8.87 0.72
C MET A 99 12.48 9.55 1.50
N LEU A 100 12.83 10.36 2.47
CA LEU A 100 11.90 11.20 3.21
C LEU A 100 12.00 12.66 2.72
N VAL A 101 10.86 13.24 2.37
CA VAL A 101 10.74 14.67 2.08
C VAL A 101 9.74 15.27 3.06
N THR A 102 10.19 16.08 4.00
CA THR A 102 9.35 16.64 5.05
C THR A 102 9.81 18.04 5.46
N PRO A 103 8.89 19.00 5.60
CA PRO A 103 9.22 20.31 6.16
C PRO A 103 9.28 20.30 7.70
N ILE A 104 8.79 19.24 8.36
CA ILE A 104 8.70 19.16 9.83
C ILE A 104 10.08 18.90 10.44
N PHE A 105 10.90 18.10 9.79
CA PHE A 105 12.25 17.73 10.20
C PHE A 105 13.21 17.96 9.03
N PRO A 106 13.56 19.23 8.73
CA PRO A 106 14.35 19.57 7.56
C PRO A 106 15.75 18.94 7.58
N GLU A 107 16.30 18.65 8.76
CA GLU A 107 17.61 18.02 8.95
C GLU A 107 17.66 16.56 8.48
N TYR A 108 16.51 15.89 8.42
CA TYR A 108 16.36 14.51 7.92
C TYR A 108 15.70 14.43 6.54
N SER A 109 15.34 15.60 5.99
CA SER A 109 14.65 15.67 4.71
C SER A 109 15.62 15.55 3.55
N SER A 110 15.30 14.70 2.59
CA SER A 110 15.94 14.75 1.28
C SER A 110 15.55 16.04 0.55
N VAL A 111 16.53 16.64 -0.12
CA VAL A 111 16.28 17.82 -0.95
C VAL A 111 15.80 17.36 -2.32
N VAL A 112 14.63 17.81 -2.71
CA VAL A 112 14.09 17.61 -4.06
C VAL A 112 14.05 18.96 -4.75
N ASP A 113 14.86 19.12 -5.79
CA ASP A 113 14.80 20.29 -6.67
C ASP A 113 13.97 19.93 -7.92
N PRO A 114 12.71 20.37 -8.00
CA PRO A 114 11.86 20.05 -9.14
C PRO A 114 12.29 20.77 -10.43
N MET A 115 13.25 21.69 -10.34
CA MET A 115 13.77 22.47 -11.48
C MET A 115 15.18 22.04 -11.89
N ALA A 116 15.77 21.05 -11.21
CA ALA A 116 17.06 20.47 -11.61
C ALA A 116 16.84 19.53 -12.80
N PHE A 117 17.05 20.04 -14.00
CA PHE A 117 17.07 19.29 -15.25
C PHE A 117 18.51 19.07 -15.72
#